data_274f065cedab8afcab19f17d8c169701
#
_entry.id   274f065cedab8afcab19f17d8c169701
#
_cell.length_a   1.000
_cell.length_b   1.000
_cell.length_c   1.000
_cell.angle_alpha   90.00
_cell.angle_beta   90.00
_cell.angle_gamma   90.00
#
_symmetry.space_group_name_H-M   'P 1'
#
loop_
_entity.id
_entity.type
_entity.pdbx_description
1 polymer ?
#
loop_
_entity_poly.entity_id
_entity_poly.type
_entity_poly.pdbx_seq_one_letter_code
_entity_poly.pdbx_strand_id
1 'polypeptide(L)'
;CQDTDITPTGLGAYASRQTYVAGFSIRQTAALLREKILAYAAKLTRQAVSNMDIVDGNIVRIGDGAVLMSLKELAITAQYNAADSEHITAESTYTIRNNAYSFGCTFAEVEVDIPMCKVTLKDIINVHDCGNLINPALAEAQVHGGMSMAIGFGLSEQLLFDEKTGKPLNNNLLDYKLSTVMDHPHLEAQFVENPEPTSPFGTKALGEPPACS
;
A
#
# COMPACT_ATOMS: atom_id res chain seq x y z
N CYS A 1 -4.17 -7.89 15.31
CA CYS A 1 -3.13 -7.51 16.28
C CYS A 1 -1.80 -8.02 15.79
N GLN A 2 -0.78 -7.17 15.78
CA GLN A 2 0.60 -7.63 15.49
C GLN A 2 1.20 -8.12 16.80
N ASP A 3 1.68 -9.34 16.78
CA ASP A 3 2.33 -10.00 17.91
C ASP A 3 3.58 -10.68 17.37
N THR A 4 4.75 -10.26 17.84
CA THR A 4 6.04 -10.73 17.30
C THR A 4 6.33 -12.19 17.63
N ASP A 5 5.63 -12.77 18.60
CA ASP A 5 5.81 -14.17 18.99
C ASP A 5 5.04 -15.14 18.08
N ILE A 6 3.94 -14.68 17.47
CA ILE A 6 3.04 -15.53 16.67
C ILE A 6 2.84 -15.05 15.23
N THR A 7 3.11 -13.76 14.93
CA THR A 7 2.91 -13.23 13.59
C THR A 7 4.07 -13.62 12.68
N PRO A 8 3.80 -14.25 11.53
CA PRO A 8 4.85 -14.55 10.54
C PRO A 8 5.57 -13.30 10.06
N THR A 9 6.84 -13.43 9.72
CA THR A 9 7.65 -12.32 9.20
C THR A 9 7.06 -11.77 7.91
N GLY A 10 6.66 -10.50 7.92
CA GLY A 10 6.07 -9.81 6.78
C GLY A 10 7.07 -9.09 5.87
N LEU A 11 8.36 -9.14 6.17
CA LEU A 11 9.46 -8.48 5.45
C LEU A 11 9.33 -6.95 5.30
N GLY A 12 8.24 -6.34 5.75
CA GLY A 12 8.05 -4.88 5.75
C GLY A 12 7.66 -4.26 4.40
N ALA A 13 7.69 -2.93 4.36
CA ALA A 13 7.21 -2.09 3.25
C ALA A 13 8.36 -1.57 2.36
N TYR A 14 9.35 -2.38 2.07
CA TYR A 14 10.42 -2.02 1.15
C TYR A 14 10.08 -2.34 -0.31
N ALA A 15 10.77 -1.73 -1.25
CA ALA A 15 10.56 -1.87 -2.69
C ALA A 15 9.10 -1.56 -3.10
N SER A 16 8.42 -0.71 -2.34
CA SER A 16 7.03 -0.25 -2.56
C SER A 16 6.03 -1.40 -2.74
N ARG A 17 6.27 -2.52 -2.08
CA ARG A 17 5.60 -3.80 -2.32
C ARG A 17 4.28 -4.00 -1.58
N GLN A 18 3.89 -3.12 -0.67
CA GLN A 18 2.76 -3.37 0.23
C GLN A 18 1.45 -3.64 -0.52
N THR A 19 1.04 -2.75 -1.41
CA THR A 19 -0.21 -2.97 -2.17
C THR A 19 -0.10 -4.18 -3.09
N TYR A 20 1.05 -4.36 -3.74
CA TYR A 20 1.26 -5.44 -4.69
C TYR A 20 1.33 -6.82 -4.01
N VAL A 21 2.04 -6.98 -2.90
CA VAL A 21 2.28 -8.27 -2.26
C VAL A 21 1.30 -8.55 -1.13
N ALA A 22 1.23 -7.65 -0.14
CA ALA A 22 0.32 -7.81 0.99
C ALA A 22 -1.13 -7.71 0.54
N GLY A 23 -1.45 -6.83 -0.40
CA GLY A 23 -2.78 -6.72 -1.00
C GLY A 23 -3.24 -8.03 -1.66
N PHE A 24 -2.33 -8.76 -2.30
CA PHE A 24 -2.67 -10.08 -2.88
C PHE A 24 -2.99 -11.12 -1.79
N SER A 25 -2.17 -11.20 -0.74
CA SER A 25 -2.40 -12.09 0.39
C SER A 25 -3.74 -11.79 1.08
N ILE A 26 -4.02 -10.50 1.32
CA ILE A 26 -5.30 -10.07 1.91
C ILE A 26 -6.48 -10.47 1.03
N ARG A 27 -6.39 -10.25 -0.29
CA ARG A 27 -7.45 -10.64 -1.23
C ARG A 27 -7.72 -12.14 -1.22
N GLN A 28 -6.67 -12.97 -1.23
CA GLN A 28 -6.80 -14.42 -1.14
C GLN A 28 -7.43 -14.85 0.19
N THR A 29 -6.94 -14.32 1.31
CA THR A 29 -7.47 -14.64 2.65
C THR A 29 -8.93 -14.23 2.79
N ALA A 30 -9.30 -13.04 2.27
CA ALA A 30 -10.67 -12.57 2.29
C ALA A 30 -11.61 -13.47 1.46
N ALA A 31 -11.16 -13.95 0.30
CA ALA A 31 -11.92 -14.90 -0.51
C ALA A 31 -12.14 -16.23 0.23
N LEU A 32 -11.10 -16.79 0.82
CA LEU A 32 -11.20 -18.01 1.64
C LEU A 32 -12.12 -17.84 2.86
N LEU A 33 -12.03 -16.68 3.53
CA LEU A 33 -12.90 -16.38 4.66
C LEU A 33 -14.36 -16.27 4.22
N ARG A 34 -14.61 -15.60 3.09
CA ARG A 34 -15.95 -15.49 2.51
C ARG A 34 -16.55 -16.86 2.20
N GLU A 35 -15.78 -17.77 1.59
CA GLU A 35 -16.23 -19.15 1.31
C GLU A 35 -16.60 -19.88 2.60
N LYS A 36 -15.80 -19.79 3.66
CA LYS A 36 -16.08 -20.41 4.96
C LYS A 36 -17.34 -19.83 5.62
N ILE A 37 -17.52 -18.51 5.58
CA ILE A 37 -18.71 -17.85 6.10
C ILE A 37 -19.96 -18.35 5.38
N LEU A 38 -19.94 -18.37 4.04
CA LEU A 38 -21.08 -18.85 3.26
C LEU A 38 -21.35 -20.34 3.47
N ALA A 39 -20.31 -21.17 3.60
CA ALA A 39 -20.46 -22.59 3.92
C ALA A 39 -21.13 -22.81 5.29
N TYR A 40 -20.74 -22.03 6.28
CA TYR A 40 -21.37 -22.08 7.60
C TYR A 40 -22.82 -21.55 7.56
N ALA A 41 -23.08 -20.46 6.86
CA ALA A 41 -24.42 -19.95 6.63
C ALA A 41 -25.33 -20.99 5.95
N ALA A 42 -24.78 -21.77 5.00
CA ALA A 42 -25.51 -22.84 4.31
C ALA A 42 -25.97 -23.93 5.29
N LYS A 43 -25.14 -24.31 6.26
CA LYS A 43 -25.53 -25.27 7.32
C LYS A 43 -26.71 -24.73 8.14
N LEU A 44 -26.63 -23.48 8.56
CA LEU A 44 -27.66 -22.86 9.41
C LEU A 44 -28.98 -22.62 8.68
N THR A 45 -28.91 -22.14 7.45
CA THR A 45 -30.11 -21.76 6.67
C THR A 45 -30.67 -22.88 5.82
N ARG A 46 -29.97 -24.02 5.69
CA ARG A 46 -30.26 -25.13 4.80
C ARG A 46 -30.44 -24.72 3.32
N GLN A 47 -29.69 -23.69 2.91
CA GLN A 47 -29.65 -23.20 1.54
C GLN A 47 -28.33 -23.59 0.88
N ALA A 48 -28.33 -23.69 -0.46
CA ALA A 48 -27.08 -23.92 -1.19
C ALA A 48 -26.20 -22.68 -1.16
N VAL A 49 -24.89 -22.84 -1.02
CA VAL A 49 -23.90 -21.74 -1.03
C VAL A 49 -24.04 -20.87 -2.29
N SER A 50 -24.32 -21.52 -3.44
CA SER A 50 -24.50 -20.83 -4.73
C SER A 50 -25.68 -19.86 -4.76
N ASN A 51 -26.60 -19.95 -3.81
CA ASN A 51 -27.79 -19.10 -3.73
C ASN A 51 -27.67 -17.98 -2.73
N MET A 52 -26.46 -17.79 -2.17
CA MET A 52 -26.21 -16.79 -1.13
C MET A 52 -25.05 -15.88 -1.49
N ASP A 53 -25.12 -14.66 -1.02
CA ASP A 53 -24.03 -13.69 -1.06
C ASP A 53 -23.93 -12.92 0.25
N ILE A 54 -22.83 -12.18 0.42
CA ILE A 54 -22.60 -11.27 1.53
C ILE A 54 -22.72 -9.85 1.00
N VAL A 55 -23.73 -9.13 1.47
CA VAL A 55 -23.97 -7.73 1.08
C VAL A 55 -24.26 -6.91 2.33
N ASP A 56 -23.56 -5.79 2.48
CA ASP A 56 -23.73 -4.80 3.57
C ASP A 56 -23.81 -5.44 4.99
N GLY A 57 -22.91 -6.40 5.24
CA GLY A 57 -22.85 -7.08 6.54
C GLY A 57 -23.96 -8.12 6.79
N ASN A 58 -24.66 -8.52 5.74
CA ASN A 58 -25.72 -9.53 5.81
C ASN A 58 -25.48 -10.67 4.81
N ILE A 59 -25.92 -11.85 5.17
CA ILE A 59 -26.08 -12.98 4.24
C ILE A 59 -27.42 -12.79 3.55
N VAL A 60 -27.39 -12.67 2.24
CA VAL A 60 -28.58 -12.45 1.41
C VAL A 60 -28.78 -13.58 0.42
N ARG A 61 -30.04 -13.84 0.03
CA ARG A 61 -30.35 -14.76 -1.03
C ARG A 61 -30.17 -14.08 -2.39
N ILE A 62 -29.44 -14.75 -3.28
CA ILE A 62 -29.29 -14.29 -4.68
C ILE A 62 -30.64 -14.44 -5.39
N GLY A 63 -31.06 -13.43 -6.12
CA GLY A 63 -32.30 -13.39 -6.90
C GLY A 63 -33.35 -12.43 -6.34
N ASP A 64 -33.72 -12.54 -5.08
CA ASP A 64 -34.70 -11.64 -4.45
C ASP A 64 -34.09 -10.66 -3.44
N GLY A 65 -32.81 -10.81 -3.09
CA GLY A 65 -32.11 -9.97 -2.13
C GLY A 65 -32.57 -10.15 -0.69
N ALA A 66 -33.36 -11.18 -0.38
CA ALA A 66 -33.88 -11.40 0.96
C ALA A 66 -32.75 -11.64 1.96
N VAL A 67 -32.75 -10.89 3.06
CA VAL A 67 -31.80 -11.08 4.16
C VAL A 67 -32.12 -12.38 4.89
N LEU A 68 -31.17 -13.30 4.94
CA LEU A 68 -31.28 -14.58 5.65
C LEU A 68 -30.81 -14.49 7.08
N MET A 69 -29.71 -13.77 7.32
CA MET A 69 -29.15 -13.46 8.64
C MET A 69 -28.09 -12.37 8.52
N SER A 70 -27.77 -11.70 9.61
CA SER A 70 -26.64 -10.78 9.68
C SER A 70 -25.33 -11.54 9.94
N LEU A 71 -24.17 -10.95 9.53
CA LEU A 71 -22.85 -11.49 9.91
C LEU A 71 -22.65 -11.51 11.44
N LYS A 72 -23.28 -10.58 12.16
CA LYS A 72 -23.26 -10.54 13.62
C LYS A 72 -23.94 -11.77 14.22
N GLU A 73 -25.14 -12.09 13.77
CA GLU A 73 -25.87 -13.29 14.22
C GLU A 73 -25.11 -14.57 13.88
N LEU A 74 -24.56 -14.65 12.66
CA LEU A 74 -23.73 -15.77 12.24
C LEU A 74 -22.50 -15.93 13.15
N ALA A 75 -21.79 -14.85 13.45
CA ALA A 75 -20.61 -14.91 14.32
C ALA A 75 -20.95 -15.32 15.74
N ILE A 76 -22.05 -14.81 16.30
CA ILE A 76 -22.53 -15.22 17.64
C ILE A 76 -22.91 -16.71 17.64
N THR A 77 -23.60 -17.18 16.61
CA THR A 77 -23.99 -18.59 16.48
C THR A 77 -22.76 -19.49 16.36
N ALA A 78 -21.79 -19.11 15.52
CA ALA A 78 -20.54 -19.83 15.35
C ALA A 78 -19.75 -19.98 16.66
N GLN A 79 -19.80 -18.96 17.50
CA GLN A 79 -19.03 -18.95 18.76
C GLN A 79 -19.75 -19.64 19.92
N TYR A 80 -21.06 -19.52 20.04
CA TYR A 80 -21.81 -19.88 21.24
C TYR A 80 -22.82 -21.01 21.05
N ASN A 81 -23.08 -21.46 19.83
CA ASN A 81 -24.00 -22.57 19.60
C ASN A 81 -23.30 -23.92 19.92
N ALA A 82 -23.67 -24.55 21.01
CA ALA A 82 -23.05 -25.80 21.45
C ALA A 82 -23.17 -26.96 20.45
N ALA A 83 -24.18 -26.95 19.58
CA ALA A 83 -24.41 -28.01 18.59
C ALA A 83 -23.60 -27.81 17.30
N ASP A 84 -23.38 -26.55 16.90
CA ASP A 84 -22.82 -26.21 15.60
C ASP A 84 -21.68 -25.15 15.73
N SER A 85 -20.99 -25.07 16.87
CA SER A 85 -19.89 -24.13 17.03
C SER A 85 -18.76 -24.40 16.02
N GLU A 86 -18.30 -23.36 15.37
CA GLU A 86 -17.23 -23.45 14.36
C GLU A 86 -16.32 -22.22 14.48
N HIS A 87 -15.01 -22.43 14.55
CA HIS A 87 -14.05 -21.34 14.56
C HIS A 87 -13.76 -20.90 13.11
N ILE A 88 -14.42 -19.84 12.66
CA ILE A 88 -14.30 -19.36 11.27
C ILE A 88 -13.09 -18.46 11.13
N THR A 89 -11.99 -19.01 10.65
CA THR A 89 -10.74 -18.30 10.36
C THR A 89 -10.20 -18.66 8.98
N ALA A 90 -9.41 -17.77 8.39
CA ALA A 90 -8.71 -18.05 7.15
C ALA A 90 -7.29 -17.49 7.21
N GLU A 91 -6.37 -18.23 6.61
CA GLU A 91 -4.98 -17.86 6.46
C GLU A 91 -4.55 -18.14 5.02
N SER A 92 -3.69 -17.29 4.48
CA SER A 92 -3.02 -17.56 3.22
C SER A 92 -1.66 -16.88 3.16
N THR A 93 -0.77 -17.45 2.36
CA THR A 93 0.54 -16.87 2.07
C THR A 93 0.65 -16.63 0.57
N TYR A 94 1.13 -15.45 0.20
CA TYR A 94 1.42 -15.12 -1.18
C TYR A 94 2.91 -15.01 -1.42
N THR A 95 3.41 -15.69 -2.42
CA THR A 95 4.80 -15.57 -2.89
C THR A 95 4.80 -14.91 -4.25
N ILE A 96 5.58 -13.84 -4.41
CA ILE A 96 5.75 -13.15 -5.68
C ILE A 96 6.35 -14.11 -6.71
N ARG A 97 5.72 -14.17 -7.88
CA ARG A 97 6.22 -14.95 -9.03
C ARG A 97 6.72 -14.07 -10.16
N ASN A 98 6.23 -12.86 -10.27
CA ASN A 98 6.58 -11.89 -11.29
C ASN A 98 6.82 -10.52 -10.64
N ASN A 99 7.67 -9.70 -11.26
CA ASN A 99 7.86 -8.31 -10.85
C ASN A 99 6.98 -7.41 -11.72
N ALA A 100 6.25 -6.52 -11.07
CA ALA A 100 5.53 -5.43 -11.73
C ALA A 100 6.49 -4.23 -11.84
N TYR A 101 6.94 -3.93 -13.05
CA TYR A 101 7.81 -2.78 -13.29
C TYR A 101 6.97 -1.51 -13.37
N SER A 102 7.28 -0.54 -12.51
CA SER A 102 6.78 0.83 -12.61
C SER A 102 7.76 1.68 -13.43
N PHE A 103 7.23 2.68 -14.12
CA PHE A 103 8.00 3.63 -14.90
C PHE A 103 7.63 5.03 -14.45
N GLY A 104 8.61 5.93 -14.48
CA GLY A 104 8.39 7.31 -14.14
C GLY A 104 9.42 8.20 -14.80
N CYS A 105 9.07 9.48 -14.89
CA CYS A 105 9.96 10.52 -15.36
C CYS A 105 9.69 11.79 -14.57
N THR A 106 10.76 12.43 -14.11
CA THR A 106 10.68 13.71 -13.41
C THR A 106 11.29 14.82 -14.29
N PHE A 107 10.59 15.92 -14.38
CA PHE A 107 11.04 17.14 -15.02
C PHE A 107 11.22 18.21 -13.96
N ALA A 108 12.38 18.87 -13.95
CA ALA A 108 12.68 19.93 -13.00
C ALA A 108 13.16 21.18 -13.75
N GLU A 109 12.62 22.33 -13.39
CA GLU A 109 13.10 23.64 -13.80
C GLU A 109 13.93 24.23 -12.68
N VAL A 110 15.19 24.60 -12.97
CA VAL A 110 16.12 25.15 -12.01
C VAL A 110 16.71 26.48 -12.47
N GLU A 111 16.95 27.37 -11.52
CA GLU A 111 17.73 28.59 -11.71
C GLU A 111 19.07 28.45 -10.97
N VAL A 112 20.18 28.72 -11.69
CA VAL A 112 21.52 28.60 -11.14
C VAL A 112 22.17 29.98 -11.09
N ASP A 113 22.44 30.48 -9.87
CA ASP A 113 23.27 31.65 -9.63
C ASP A 113 24.74 31.22 -9.53
N ILE A 114 25.48 31.36 -10.62
CA ILE A 114 26.88 30.93 -10.71
C ILE A 114 27.78 31.68 -9.74
N PRO A 115 27.71 33.02 -9.63
CA PRO A 115 28.50 33.79 -8.68
C PRO A 115 28.29 33.40 -7.21
N MET A 116 27.04 33.10 -6.85
CA MET A 116 26.67 32.72 -5.49
C MET A 116 26.73 31.21 -5.22
N CYS A 117 27.01 30.41 -6.27
CA CYS A 117 26.97 28.93 -6.21
C CYS A 117 25.64 28.41 -5.63
N LYS A 118 24.53 29.04 -6.03
CA LYS A 118 23.21 28.71 -5.53
C LYS A 118 22.32 28.12 -6.63
N VAL A 119 21.68 26.99 -6.32
CA VAL A 119 20.63 26.39 -7.16
C VAL A 119 19.28 26.63 -6.49
N THR A 120 18.32 27.10 -7.26
CA THR A 120 16.93 27.27 -6.82
C THR A 120 16.04 26.45 -7.73
N LEU A 121 15.30 25.51 -7.15
CA LEU A 121 14.30 24.72 -7.85
C LEU A 121 13.04 25.57 -8.06
N LYS A 122 12.62 25.77 -9.30
CA LYS A 122 11.49 26.62 -9.67
C LYS A 122 10.19 25.83 -9.78
N ASP A 123 10.27 24.66 -10.40
CA ASP A 123 9.13 23.78 -10.63
C ASP A 123 9.60 22.33 -10.77
N ILE A 124 8.74 21.39 -10.42
CA ILE A 124 9.02 19.96 -10.55
C ILE A 124 7.73 19.17 -10.80
N ILE A 125 7.76 18.34 -11.82
CA ILE A 125 6.66 17.49 -12.22
C ILE A 125 7.14 16.05 -12.29
N ASN A 126 6.45 15.14 -11.63
CA ASN A 126 6.68 13.71 -11.76
C ASN A 126 5.50 13.05 -12.49
N VAL A 127 5.79 12.35 -13.58
CA VAL A 127 4.82 11.54 -14.33
C VAL A 127 5.11 10.07 -14.01
N HIS A 128 4.14 9.37 -13.40
CA HIS A 128 4.35 8.04 -12.84
C HIS A 128 3.32 7.02 -13.32
N ASP A 129 3.79 5.84 -13.73
CA ASP A 129 2.98 4.66 -14.00
C ASP A 129 3.01 3.73 -12.77
N CYS A 130 1.97 3.82 -11.95
CA CYS A 130 1.75 2.89 -10.83
C CYS A 130 0.67 1.85 -11.13
N GLY A 131 0.32 1.63 -12.39
CA GLY A 131 -0.81 0.82 -12.78
C GLY A 131 -2.14 1.51 -12.44
N ASN A 132 -3.11 0.75 -11.94
CA ASN A 132 -4.37 1.33 -11.50
C ASN A 132 -4.21 2.16 -10.22
N LEU A 133 -4.80 3.35 -10.22
CA LEU A 133 -4.89 4.20 -9.05
C LEU A 133 -6.02 3.73 -8.12
N ILE A 134 -5.67 3.11 -6.99
CA ILE A 134 -6.66 2.68 -5.99
C ILE A 134 -7.22 3.89 -5.23
N ASN A 135 -6.35 4.81 -4.85
CA ASN A 135 -6.71 6.05 -4.17
C ASN A 135 -5.85 7.19 -4.72
N PRO A 136 -6.39 8.04 -5.61
CA PRO A 136 -5.64 9.11 -6.25
C PRO A 136 -4.97 10.08 -5.26
N ALA A 137 -5.67 10.51 -4.21
CA ALA A 137 -5.13 11.44 -3.23
C ALA A 137 -3.95 10.84 -2.43
N LEU A 138 -4.04 9.56 -2.04
CA LEU A 138 -2.93 8.90 -1.36
C LEU A 138 -1.77 8.58 -2.31
N ALA A 139 -2.04 8.31 -3.58
CA ALA A 139 -1.02 8.11 -4.59
C ALA A 139 -0.24 9.40 -4.84
N GLU A 140 -0.93 10.52 -5.01
CA GLU A 140 -0.33 11.86 -5.13
C GLU A 140 0.55 12.19 -3.92
N ALA A 141 0.05 11.95 -2.70
CA ALA A 141 0.82 12.16 -1.47
C ALA A 141 2.11 11.32 -1.43
N GLN A 142 2.10 10.08 -1.93
CA GLN A 142 3.30 9.25 -2.04
C GLN A 142 4.30 9.81 -3.05
N VAL A 143 3.84 10.29 -4.20
CA VAL A 143 4.70 10.93 -5.22
C VAL A 143 5.32 12.20 -4.66
N HIS A 144 4.54 13.08 -4.03
CA HIS A 144 5.05 14.29 -3.39
C HIS A 144 6.09 13.99 -2.31
N GLY A 145 5.86 12.94 -1.50
CA GLY A 145 6.83 12.49 -0.50
C GLY A 145 8.15 12.00 -1.13
N GLY A 146 8.08 11.25 -2.23
CA GLY A 146 9.26 10.82 -2.98
C GLY A 146 10.02 11.99 -3.59
N MET A 147 9.32 12.92 -4.24
CA MET A 147 9.92 14.15 -4.79
C MET A 147 10.59 15.00 -3.70
N SER A 148 9.97 15.12 -2.53
CA SER A 148 10.56 15.82 -1.38
C SER A 148 11.88 15.19 -0.94
N MET A 149 11.95 13.86 -0.88
CA MET A 149 13.21 13.15 -0.60
C MET A 149 14.25 13.40 -1.69
N ALA A 150 13.87 13.34 -2.97
CA ALA A 150 14.77 13.60 -4.09
C ALA A 150 15.35 15.03 -4.05
N ILE A 151 14.53 16.02 -3.74
CA ILE A 151 14.96 17.42 -3.57
C ILE A 151 16.00 17.52 -2.43
N GLY A 152 15.72 16.90 -1.29
CA GLY A 152 16.66 16.86 -0.17
C GLY A 152 17.99 16.23 -0.56
N PHE A 153 17.98 15.05 -1.14
CA PHE A 153 19.19 14.32 -1.60
C PHE A 153 20.00 15.10 -2.64
N GLY A 154 19.30 15.81 -3.55
CA GLY A 154 19.94 16.56 -4.61
C GLY A 154 20.55 17.91 -4.18
N LEU A 155 19.96 18.57 -3.19
CA LEU A 155 20.27 19.97 -2.90
C LEU A 155 20.84 20.24 -1.51
N SER A 156 20.50 19.46 -0.49
CA SER A 156 20.80 19.85 0.90
C SER A 156 21.33 18.74 1.80
N GLU A 157 20.99 17.49 1.55
CA GLU A 157 21.35 16.38 2.43
C GLU A 157 22.71 15.80 2.08
N GLN A 158 23.57 15.73 3.06
CA GLN A 158 24.87 15.06 2.95
C GLN A 158 25.24 14.44 4.28
N LEU A 159 25.42 13.12 4.32
CA LEU A 159 25.94 12.43 5.49
C LEU A 159 27.47 12.40 5.44
N LEU A 160 28.09 13.01 6.43
CA LEU A 160 29.54 13.13 6.57
C LEU A 160 30.05 12.05 7.53
N PHE A 161 31.13 11.36 7.15
CA PHE A 161 31.78 10.36 7.99
C PHE A 161 33.20 10.74 8.32
N ASP A 162 33.64 10.42 9.53
CA ASP A 162 35.05 10.39 9.88
C ASP A 162 35.75 9.25 9.14
N GLU A 163 36.74 9.56 8.32
CA GLU A 163 37.40 8.58 7.45
C GLU A 163 38.16 7.48 8.22
N LYS A 164 38.56 7.74 9.46
CA LYS A 164 39.33 6.80 10.27
C LYS A 164 38.45 5.87 11.08
N THR A 165 37.33 6.38 11.58
CA THR A 165 36.49 5.65 12.52
C THR A 165 35.16 5.17 11.90
N GLY A 166 34.76 5.71 10.74
CA GLY A 166 33.48 5.46 10.11
C GLY A 166 32.29 6.05 10.88
N LYS A 167 32.53 6.90 11.87
CA LYS A 167 31.45 7.52 12.65
C LYS A 167 30.83 8.68 11.88
N PRO A 168 29.49 8.82 11.89
CA PRO A 168 28.84 10.00 11.33
C PRO A 168 29.22 11.26 12.10
N LEU A 169 29.58 12.32 11.38
CA LEU A 169 29.98 13.62 11.96
C LEU A 169 28.79 14.56 12.17
N ASN A 170 27.73 14.39 11.36
CA ASN A 170 26.52 15.20 11.38
C ASN A 170 25.26 14.34 11.62
N ASN A 171 25.28 13.55 12.68
CA ASN A 171 24.24 12.58 13.05
C ASN A 171 23.05 13.20 13.82
N ASN A 172 22.74 14.45 13.57
CA ASN A 172 21.63 15.16 14.20
C ASN A 172 20.93 16.08 13.19
N LEU A 173 19.67 16.43 13.44
CA LEU A 173 18.87 17.25 12.52
C LEU A 173 19.26 18.73 12.48
N LEU A 174 20.19 19.16 13.31
CA LEU A 174 20.76 20.51 13.22
C LEU A 174 21.80 20.60 12.11
N ASP A 175 22.59 19.56 11.92
CA ASP A 175 23.70 19.51 10.97
C ASP A 175 23.35 18.75 9.69
N TYR A 176 22.53 17.69 9.78
CA TYR A 176 21.96 17.00 8.62
C TYR A 176 20.72 17.76 8.13
N LYS A 177 20.83 18.38 6.96
CA LYS A 177 19.86 19.35 6.45
C LYS A 177 18.75 18.68 5.63
N LEU A 178 17.69 18.22 6.29
CA LEU A 178 16.46 17.84 5.59
C LEU A 178 15.83 19.07 4.94
N SER A 179 15.30 18.89 3.73
CA SER A 179 14.49 19.92 3.08
C SER A 179 13.21 20.18 3.86
N THR A 180 12.78 21.42 3.91
CA THR A 180 11.54 21.86 4.55
C THR A 180 10.52 22.28 3.52
N VAL A 181 9.27 22.49 3.91
CA VAL A 181 8.23 22.99 3.01
C VAL A 181 8.58 24.31 2.33
N MET A 182 9.48 25.10 2.93
CA MET A 182 9.94 26.37 2.37
C MET A 182 10.99 26.21 1.26
N ASP A 183 11.58 25.04 1.15
CA ASP A 183 12.61 24.71 0.15
C ASP A 183 11.99 24.07 -1.10
N HIS A 184 10.69 23.74 -1.04
CA HIS A 184 9.99 23.09 -2.14
C HIS A 184 9.25 24.13 -3.00
N PRO A 185 9.31 23.98 -4.34
CA PRO A 185 8.38 24.64 -5.25
C PRO A 185 7.00 23.99 -5.19
N HIS A 186 6.13 24.34 -6.11
CA HIS A 186 4.93 23.56 -6.37
C HIS A 186 5.34 22.16 -6.86
N LEU A 187 4.82 21.11 -6.21
CA LEU A 187 5.04 19.71 -6.60
C LEU A 187 3.84 19.25 -7.40
N GLU A 188 4.05 18.82 -8.64
CA GLU A 188 2.98 18.27 -9.47
C GLU A 188 3.19 16.77 -9.70
N ALA A 189 2.15 15.98 -9.49
CA ALA A 189 2.14 14.54 -9.75
C ALA A 189 1.12 14.23 -10.85
N GLN A 190 1.56 13.56 -11.91
CA GLN A 190 0.70 13.05 -12.96
C GLN A 190 0.81 11.54 -13.05
N PHE A 191 -0.29 10.87 -13.42
CA PHE A 191 -0.34 9.41 -13.47
C PHE A 191 -0.70 8.93 -14.87
N VAL A 192 0.01 7.89 -15.29
CA VAL A 192 -0.32 7.10 -16.47
C VAL A 192 -0.86 5.76 -15.99
N GLU A 193 -2.11 5.46 -16.31
CA GLU A 193 -2.73 4.20 -15.95
C GLU A 193 -2.39 3.11 -16.97
N ASN A 194 -1.51 2.18 -16.56
CA ASN A 194 -1.15 1.01 -17.35
C ASN A 194 -1.23 -0.24 -16.44
N PRO A 195 -2.42 -0.85 -16.32
CA PRO A 195 -2.67 -1.92 -15.36
C PRO A 195 -1.72 -3.10 -15.53
N GLU A 196 -1.22 -3.62 -14.39
CA GLU A 196 -0.38 -4.82 -14.35
C GLU A 196 -1.25 -6.06 -14.14
N PRO A 197 -1.38 -6.95 -15.14
CA PRO A 197 -2.27 -8.12 -15.05
C PRO A 197 -1.91 -9.10 -13.93
N THR A 198 -0.65 -9.14 -13.50
CA THR A 198 -0.18 -10.05 -12.44
C THR A 198 -0.35 -9.48 -11.03
N SER A 199 -0.81 -8.24 -10.92
CA SER A 199 -1.07 -7.56 -9.65
C SER A 199 -2.54 -7.74 -9.20
N PRO A 200 -2.82 -7.75 -7.89
CA PRO A 200 -4.16 -7.97 -7.37
C PRO A 200 -5.20 -6.95 -7.82
N PHE A 201 -4.84 -5.77 -8.15
CA PHE A 201 -5.76 -4.71 -8.60
C PHE A 201 -5.20 -3.95 -9.81
N GLY A 202 -4.29 -4.56 -10.55
CA GLY A 202 -3.58 -3.90 -11.64
C GLY A 202 -2.56 -2.86 -11.18
N THR A 203 -2.16 -2.87 -9.91
CA THR A 203 -1.24 -1.89 -9.32
C THR A 203 0.23 -2.23 -9.57
N LYS A 204 1.10 -1.22 -9.51
CA LYS A 204 2.56 -1.34 -9.52
C LYS A 204 3.15 -0.61 -8.30
N ALA A 205 4.48 -0.63 -8.17
CA ALA A 205 5.18 0.12 -7.14
C ALA A 205 4.97 1.63 -7.30
N LEU A 206 4.84 2.35 -6.18
CA LEU A 206 4.58 3.79 -6.19
C LEU A 206 5.47 4.58 -5.22
N GLY A 207 5.78 4.04 -4.03
CA GLY A 207 6.35 4.85 -2.95
C GLY A 207 7.78 5.32 -3.18
N GLU A 208 8.66 4.45 -3.71
CA GLU A 208 10.09 4.74 -3.85
C GLU A 208 10.51 5.27 -5.22
N PRO A 209 9.91 4.87 -6.36
CA PRO A 209 10.37 5.33 -7.67
C PRO A 209 10.44 6.86 -7.81
N PRO A 210 9.51 7.67 -7.28
CA PRO A 210 9.61 9.12 -7.35
C PRO A 210 10.79 9.73 -6.59
N ALA A 211 11.42 8.99 -5.67
CA ALA A 211 12.62 9.44 -4.95
C ALA A 211 13.92 9.18 -5.72
N CYS A 212 13.86 8.40 -6.78
CA CYS A 212 15.02 8.05 -7.63
C CYS A 212 15.15 8.92 -8.88
N SER A 213 14.27 9.91 -9.04
CA SER A 213 14.15 10.72 -10.27
C SER A 213 14.66 12.13 -10.13
#